data_4df406a2af5f039fb9ee2e04c2a9d69a
#
_entry.id   4df406a2af5f039fb9ee2e04c2a9d69a
#
_cell.length_a   1.000
_cell.length_b   1.000
_cell.length_c   1.000
_cell.angle_alpha   90.00
_cell.angle_beta   90.00
_cell.angle_gamma   90.00
#
_symmetry.space_group_name_H-M   'P 1'
#
loop_
_entity.id
_entity.type
_entity.pdbx_description
1 polymer ?
#
loop_
_entity_poly.entity_id
_entity_poly.type
_entity_poly.pdbx_seq_one_letter_code
_entity_poly.pdbx_strand_id
1 'polypeptide(L)'
;MQQAFSALLSRYPIVAQECATRGIKINLAHLISEAEENLRNQMAEDREISCITDTNQGFVVQLSEYEIMCAFALGSLRTWFNEQVMGWKYRHYGLPSALAHSIGQIGEMAMSNYLKSHEINYDSAPAIVNSKADFRQDFRIEGRSVGLKTAKKAAYV
;
A
#
# COMPACT_ATOMS: atom_id res chain seq x y z
N MET A 1 10.55 6.86 -8.64
CA MET A 1 10.46 5.59 -7.88
C MET A 1 11.54 5.45 -6.82
N GLN A 2 12.81 5.68 -7.15
CA GLN A 2 13.91 5.56 -6.17
C GLN A 2 13.72 6.45 -4.92
N GLN A 3 13.27 7.68 -5.09
CA GLN A 3 12.96 8.57 -3.96
C GLN A 3 11.84 8.03 -3.08
N ALA A 4 10.82 7.42 -3.66
CA ALA A 4 9.74 6.78 -2.92
C ALA A 4 10.27 5.63 -2.05
N PHE A 5 11.13 4.76 -2.57
CA PHE A 5 11.75 3.71 -1.77
C PHE A 5 12.66 4.26 -0.67
N SER A 6 13.45 5.30 -0.94
CA SER A 6 14.29 5.93 0.09
C SER A 6 13.44 6.50 1.23
N ALA A 7 12.34 7.16 0.92
CA ALA A 7 11.41 7.68 1.91
C ALA A 7 10.75 6.56 2.74
N LEU A 8 10.37 5.46 2.08
CA LEU A 8 9.77 4.30 2.75
C LEU A 8 10.75 3.58 3.67
N LEU A 9 11.99 3.38 3.25
CA LEU A 9 13.01 2.75 4.09
C LEU A 9 13.34 3.62 5.32
N SER A 10 13.30 4.92 5.19
CA SER A 10 13.41 5.84 6.34
C SER A 10 12.19 5.79 7.26
N ARG A 11 11.00 5.67 6.70
CA ARG A 11 9.74 5.57 7.45
C ARG A 11 9.58 4.24 8.18
N TYR A 12 10.11 3.16 7.59
CA TYR A 12 10.02 1.80 8.14
C TYR A 12 11.42 1.23 8.42
N PRO A 13 12.15 1.73 9.46
CA PRO A 13 13.49 1.24 9.81
C PRO A 13 13.50 -0.23 10.19
N ILE A 14 12.37 -0.78 10.57
CA ILE A 14 12.16 -2.20 10.86
C ILE A 14 12.57 -3.12 9.71
N VAL A 15 12.45 -2.66 8.47
CA VAL A 15 12.85 -3.43 7.28
C VAL A 15 14.36 -3.71 7.31
N ALA A 16 15.16 -2.67 7.50
CA ALA A 16 16.62 -2.82 7.59
C ALA A 16 17.04 -3.61 8.84
N GLN A 17 16.38 -3.40 9.96
CA GLN A 17 16.65 -4.11 11.22
C GLN A 17 16.42 -5.61 11.09
N GLU A 18 15.29 -6.04 10.55
CA GLU A 18 14.98 -7.45 10.33
C GLU A 18 15.90 -8.09 9.29
N CYS A 19 16.22 -7.37 8.23
CA CYS A 19 17.18 -7.84 7.22
C CYS A 19 18.57 -8.07 7.85
N ALA A 20 19.05 -7.15 8.65
CA ALA A 20 20.33 -7.29 9.35
C ALA A 20 20.33 -8.48 10.30
N THR A 21 19.28 -8.65 11.10
CA THR A 21 19.13 -9.77 12.03
C THR A 21 19.13 -11.12 11.32
N ARG A 22 18.56 -11.20 10.13
CA ARG A 22 18.38 -12.43 9.35
C ARG A 22 19.46 -12.65 8.28
N GLY A 23 20.40 -11.74 8.15
CA GLY A 23 21.45 -11.81 7.12
C GLY A 23 20.92 -11.68 5.69
N ILE A 24 19.80 -10.98 5.49
CA ILE A 24 19.16 -10.78 4.19
C ILE A 24 19.56 -9.42 3.62
N LYS A 25 19.99 -9.39 2.36
CA LYS A 25 20.28 -8.14 1.65
C LYS A 25 19.07 -7.68 0.84
N ILE A 26 18.76 -6.40 0.93
CA ILE A 26 17.73 -5.77 0.10
C ILE A 26 18.28 -5.59 -1.31
N ASN A 27 17.64 -6.18 -2.30
CA ASN A 27 17.89 -5.88 -3.70
C ASN A 27 16.97 -4.72 -4.14
N LEU A 28 17.39 -3.51 -3.85
CA LEU A 28 16.60 -2.31 -4.11
C LEU A 28 16.33 -2.11 -5.61
N ALA A 29 17.30 -2.40 -6.47
CA ALA A 29 17.13 -2.27 -7.91
C ALA A 29 16.03 -3.20 -8.44
N HIS A 30 15.93 -4.42 -7.92
CA HIS A 30 14.87 -5.35 -8.29
C HIS A 30 13.49 -4.84 -7.81
N LEU A 31 13.38 -4.37 -6.57
CA LEU A 31 12.13 -3.84 -6.03
C LEU A 31 11.65 -2.59 -6.79
N ILE A 32 12.56 -1.69 -7.15
CA ILE A 32 12.25 -0.53 -7.98
C ILE A 32 11.72 -0.97 -9.34
N SER A 33 12.41 -1.89 -10.01
CA SER A 33 12.01 -2.40 -11.32
C SER A 33 10.63 -3.06 -11.29
N GLU A 34 10.35 -3.88 -10.28
CA GLU A 34 9.04 -4.52 -10.08
C GLU A 34 7.92 -3.49 -9.86
N ALA A 35 8.17 -2.51 -9.00
CA ALA A 35 7.19 -1.46 -8.72
C ALA A 35 6.89 -0.61 -9.95
N GLU A 36 7.93 -0.26 -10.74
CA GLU A 36 7.78 0.48 -11.99
C GLU A 36 7.02 -0.31 -13.05
N GLU A 37 7.28 -1.60 -13.17
CA GLU A 37 6.56 -2.48 -14.09
C GLU A 37 5.09 -2.60 -13.71
N ASN A 38 4.79 -2.85 -12.45
CA ASN A 38 3.42 -2.93 -11.95
C ASN A 38 2.66 -1.63 -12.17
N LEU A 39 3.30 -0.48 -11.89
CA LEU A 39 2.71 0.83 -12.13
C LEU A 39 2.42 1.05 -13.62
N ARG A 40 3.38 0.76 -14.48
CA ARG A 40 3.25 0.92 -15.93
C ARG A 40 2.11 0.06 -16.49
N ASN A 41 2.03 -1.20 -16.07
CA ASN A 41 0.97 -2.11 -16.50
C ASN A 41 -0.41 -1.62 -16.02
N GLN A 42 -0.50 -1.13 -14.78
CA GLN A 42 -1.76 -0.58 -14.27
C GLN A 42 -2.18 0.68 -15.00
N MET A 43 -1.27 1.60 -15.31
CA MET A 43 -1.55 2.82 -16.06
C MET A 43 -1.93 2.55 -17.54
N ALA A 44 -1.45 1.44 -18.10
CA ALA A 44 -1.86 1.01 -19.45
C ALA A 44 -3.32 0.50 -19.47
N GLU A 45 -3.78 -0.11 -18.37
CA GLU A 45 -5.17 -0.56 -18.24
C GLU A 45 -6.12 0.60 -17.89
N ASP A 46 -5.70 1.49 -16.97
CA ASP A 46 -6.49 2.60 -16.47
C ASP A 46 -5.75 3.93 -16.71
N ARG A 47 -6.31 4.77 -17.57
CA ARG A 47 -5.71 6.09 -17.90
C ARG A 47 -5.66 7.03 -16.69
N GLU A 48 -6.55 6.84 -15.73
CA GLU A 48 -6.60 7.60 -14.48
C GLU A 48 -6.80 6.63 -13.31
N ILE A 49 -5.93 6.71 -12.31
CA ILE A 49 -6.15 6.04 -11.03
C ILE A 49 -6.95 7.00 -10.17
N SER A 50 -8.24 6.71 -10.03
CA SER A 50 -9.14 7.42 -9.14
C SER A 50 -9.74 6.45 -8.13
N CYS A 51 -9.92 6.89 -6.90
CA CYS A 51 -10.66 6.14 -5.89
C CYS A 51 -12.09 6.69 -5.79
N ILE A 52 -13.05 5.79 -5.95
CA ILE A 52 -14.47 6.07 -5.69
C ILE A 52 -14.78 5.43 -4.35
N THR A 53 -15.14 6.23 -3.37
CA THR A 53 -15.68 5.71 -2.11
C THR A 53 -17.17 5.48 -2.29
N ASP A 54 -17.61 4.25 -2.06
CA ASP A 54 -19.02 3.88 -2.20
C ASP A 54 -19.84 4.39 -1.01
N THR A 55 -20.35 5.56 -1.19
CA THR A 55 -21.53 6.03 -0.48
C THR A 55 -22.58 6.34 -1.53
N ASN A 56 -23.86 6.38 -1.19
CA ASN A 56 -24.94 6.72 -2.13
C ASN A 56 -24.73 8.03 -2.93
N GLN A 57 -23.64 8.74 -2.69
CA GLN A 57 -23.25 9.98 -3.36
C GLN A 57 -21.88 9.93 -4.06
N GLY A 58 -21.08 8.88 -3.86
CA GLY A 58 -19.77 8.67 -4.47
C GLY A 58 -18.81 9.88 -4.38
N PHE A 59 -17.63 9.68 -3.83
CA PHE A 59 -16.57 10.70 -3.89
C PHE A 59 -15.48 10.24 -4.83
N VAL A 60 -14.96 11.14 -5.63
CA VAL A 60 -13.72 10.92 -6.39
C VAL A 60 -12.59 11.61 -5.64
N VAL A 61 -11.62 10.83 -5.19
CA VAL A 61 -10.40 11.34 -4.58
C VAL A 61 -9.27 11.14 -5.59
N GLN A 62 -8.68 12.24 -6.04
CA GLN A 62 -7.51 12.19 -6.90
C GLN A 62 -6.25 12.07 -6.06
N LEU A 63 -5.35 11.18 -6.49
CA LEU A 63 -4.02 11.04 -5.94
C LEU A 63 -3.01 11.72 -6.87
N SER A 64 -1.98 12.33 -6.29
CA SER A 64 -0.84 12.82 -7.07
C SER A 64 -0.04 11.66 -7.65
N GLU A 65 0.73 11.93 -8.70
CA GLU A 65 1.64 10.94 -9.28
C GLU A 65 2.63 10.40 -8.24
N TYR A 66 3.11 11.23 -7.35
CA TYR A 66 4.02 10.81 -6.28
C TYR A 66 3.33 9.88 -5.28
N GLU A 67 2.10 10.15 -4.88
CA GLU A 67 1.32 9.26 -4.00
C GLU A 67 1.10 7.90 -4.66
N ILE A 68 0.80 7.88 -5.96
CA ILE A 68 0.64 6.64 -6.72
C ILE A 68 1.96 5.87 -6.77
N MET A 69 3.09 6.53 -7.06
CA MET A 69 4.41 5.90 -7.02
C MET A 69 4.71 5.33 -5.62
N CYS A 70 4.40 6.06 -4.56
CA CYS A 70 4.57 5.59 -3.18
C CYS A 70 3.72 4.35 -2.89
N ALA A 71 2.49 4.28 -3.38
CA ALA A 71 1.62 3.11 -3.21
C ALA A 71 2.22 1.86 -3.88
N PHE A 72 2.76 1.99 -5.09
CA PHE A 72 3.40 0.87 -5.78
C PHE A 72 4.75 0.48 -5.17
N ALA A 73 5.54 1.45 -4.74
CA ALA A 73 6.78 1.19 -3.99
C ALA A 73 6.48 0.44 -2.68
N LEU A 74 5.48 0.90 -1.93
CA LEU A 74 5.08 0.27 -0.68
C LEU A 74 4.49 -1.12 -0.89
N GLY A 75 3.70 -1.32 -1.94
CA GLY A 75 3.16 -2.62 -2.31
C GLY A 75 4.28 -3.65 -2.57
N SER A 76 5.28 -3.30 -3.36
CA SER A 76 6.44 -4.16 -3.64
C SER A 76 7.29 -4.40 -2.38
N LEU A 77 7.60 -3.35 -1.62
CA LEU A 77 8.40 -3.47 -0.41
C LEU A 77 7.70 -4.33 0.66
N ARG A 78 6.42 -4.09 0.91
CA ARG A 78 5.61 -4.86 1.87
C ARG A 78 5.54 -6.34 1.48
N THR A 79 5.29 -6.64 0.21
CA THR A 79 5.21 -8.01 -0.29
C THR A 79 6.55 -8.73 -0.08
N TRP A 80 7.62 -8.11 -0.53
CA TRP A 80 8.95 -8.67 -0.37
C TRP A 80 9.32 -8.89 1.10
N PHE A 81 9.07 -7.90 1.95
CA PHE A 81 9.35 -8.00 3.38
C PHE A 81 8.56 -9.13 4.02
N ASN A 82 7.26 -9.19 3.78
CA ASN A 82 6.40 -10.21 4.36
C ASN A 82 6.79 -11.62 3.90
N GLU A 83 7.04 -11.81 2.61
CA GLU A 83 7.27 -13.12 2.03
C GLU A 83 8.73 -13.58 2.15
N GLN A 84 9.70 -12.70 1.85
CA GLN A 84 11.11 -13.08 1.79
C GLN A 84 11.85 -12.86 3.11
N VAL A 85 11.45 -11.89 3.92
CA VAL A 85 12.10 -11.61 5.19
C VAL A 85 11.38 -12.31 6.33
N MET A 86 10.07 -12.15 6.45
CA MET A 86 9.27 -12.70 7.53
C MET A 86 8.72 -14.10 7.25
N GLY A 87 8.75 -14.58 6.01
CA GLY A 87 8.23 -15.88 5.62
C GLY A 87 6.71 -15.99 5.67
N TRP A 88 6.00 -14.87 5.65
CA TRP A 88 4.55 -14.85 5.69
C TRP A 88 3.97 -14.95 4.28
N LYS A 89 2.96 -15.82 4.10
CA LYS A 89 2.27 -16.00 2.82
C LYS A 89 0.84 -15.50 2.93
N TYR A 90 0.42 -14.76 1.92
CA TYR A 90 -0.95 -14.26 1.80
C TYR A 90 -1.62 -14.81 0.55
N ARG A 91 -2.94 -15.00 0.63
CA ARG A 91 -3.76 -15.32 -0.53
C ARG A 91 -4.37 -14.03 -1.08
N HIS A 92 -4.08 -13.75 -2.34
CA HIS A 92 -4.64 -12.60 -3.06
C HIS A 92 -5.41 -13.10 -4.28
N TYR A 93 -6.66 -13.33 -4.16
CA TYR A 93 -7.61 -13.85 -5.15
C TYR A 93 -7.30 -13.47 -6.61
N GLY A 94 -6.36 -14.18 -7.25
CA GLY A 94 -6.00 -14.03 -8.66
C GLY A 94 -5.09 -12.85 -9.03
N LEU A 95 -4.69 -12.00 -8.08
CA LEU A 95 -3.74 -10.93 -8.32
C LEU A 95 -2.35 -11.29 -7.78
N PRO A 96 -1.26 -10.86 -8.45
CA PRO A 96 0.07 -10.89 -7.85
C PRO A 96 0.09 -10.12 -6.53
N SER A 97 0.78 -10.65 -5.51
CA SER A 97 0.77 -10.08 -4.15
C SER A 97 1.19 -8.61 -4.10
N ALA A 98 2.24 -8.24 -4.84
CA ALA A 98 2.71 -6.86 -4.88
C ALA A 98 1.66 -5.90 -5.47
N LEU A 99 0.96 -6.31 -6.52
CA LEU A 99 -0.11 -5.52 -7.14
C LEU A 99 -1.31 -5.40 -6.19
N ALA A 100 -1.70 -6.49 -5.53
CA ALA A 100 -2.80 -6.47 -4.56
C ALA A 100 -2.51 -5.51 -3.39
N HIS A 101 -1.29 -5.54 -2.86
CA HIS A 101 -0.86 -4.60 -1.82
C HIS A 101 -0.83 -3.16 -2.32
N SER A 102 -0.37 -2.92 -3.55
CA SER A 102 -0.35 -1.58 -4.16
C SER A 102 -1.76 -0.99 -4.31
N ILE A 103 -2.71 -1.79 -4.78
CA ILE A 103 -4.12 -1.40 -4.88
C ILE A 103 -4.70 -1.07 -3.50
N GLY A 104 -4.40 -1.89 -2.49
CA GLY A 104 -4.79 -1.61 -1.11
C GLY A 104 -4.23 -0.27 -0.62
N GLN A 105 -2.97 0.01 -0.88
CA GLN A 105 -2.32 1.26 -0.48
C GLN A 105 -2.91 2.49 -1.19
N ILE A 106 -3.30 2.37 -2.44
CA ILE A 106 -4.03 3.44 -3.16
C ILE A 106 -5.32 3.80 -2.41
N GLY A 107 -6.10 2.80 -2.01
CA GLY A 107 -7.33 3.03 -1.25
C GLY A 107 -7.08 3.66 0.12
N GLU A 108 -6.06 3.20 0.85
CA GLU A 108 -5.69 3.76 2.15
C GLU A 108 -5.23 5.22 2.03
N MET A 109 -4.43 5.56 1.01
CA MET A 109 -4.01 6.94 0.75
C MET A 109 -5.20 7.84 0.38
N ALA A 110 -6.10 7.36 -0.45
CA ALA A 110 -7.30 8.10 -0.82
C ALA A 110 -8.21 8.36 0.40
N MET A 111 -8.40 7.35 1.25
CA MET A 111 -9.15 7.52 2.51
C MET A 111 -8.46 8.53 3.43
N SER A 112 -7.14 8.45 3.58
CA SER A 112 -6.37 9.41 4.39
C SER A 112 -6.54 10.84 3.88
N ASN A 113 -6.47 11.05 2.56
CA ASN A 113 -6.65 12.37 1.96
C ASN A 113 -8.09 12.88 2.16
N TYR A 114 -9.08 12.01 2.03
CA TYR A 114 -10.47 12.35 2.33
C TYR A 114 -10.67 12.78 3.79
N LEU A 115 -10.19 11.98 4.74
CA LEU A 115 -10.32 12.28 6.16
C LEU A 115 -9.62 13.59 6.54
N LYS A 116 -8.42 13.82 6.01
CA LYS A 116 -7.68 15.08 6.21
C LYS A 116 -8.42 16.29 5.65
N SER A 117 -8.98 16.18 4.45
CA SER A 117 -9.71 17.28 3.80
C SER A 117 -11.00 17.66 4.52
N HIS A 118 -11.54 16.74 5.31
CA HIS A 118 -12.75 16.97 6.14
C HIS A 118 -12.42 17.20 7.62
N GLU A 119 -11.12 17.38 7.96
CA GLU A 119 -10.67 17.61 9.34
C GLU A 119 -11.11 16.53 10.34
N ILE A 120 -11.26 15.29 9.85
CA ILE A 120 -11.65 14.14 10.68
C ILE A 120 -10.40 13.55 11.32
N ASN A 121 -10.40 13.42 12.64
CA ASN A 121 -9.30 12.79 13.37
C ASN A 121 -9.28 11.28 13.14
N TYR A 122 -8.11 10.77 12.80
CA TYR A 122 -7.90 9.35 12.60
C TYR A 122 -6.46 8.92 12.89
N ASP A 123 -6.29 7.64 13.18
CA ASP A 123 -5.02 6.94 13.17
C ASP A 123 -5.06 5.89 12.06
N SER A 124 -3.92 5.67 11.40
CA SER A 124 -3.75 4.57 10.44
C SER A 124 -2.79 3.52 10.97
N ALA A 125 -3.06 2.26 10.65
CA ALA A 125 -2.16 1.17 10.97
C ALA A 125 -0.88 1.27 10.11
N PRO A 126 0.30 0.91 10.65
CA PRO A 126 1.51 0.84 9.84
C PRO A 126 1.37 -0.27 8.78
N ALA A 127 1.78 0.04 7.55
CA ALA A 127 1.70 -0.90 6.44
C ALA A 127 2.70 -2.07 6.56
N ILE A 128 3.81 -1.86 7.24
CA ILE A 128 4.86 -2.86 7.47
C ILE A 128 5.05 -3.04 8.96
N VAL A 129 4.92 -4.28 9.40
CA VAL A 129 5.10 -4.70 10.80
C VAL A 129 5.95 -5.97 10.85
N ASN A 130 6.62 -6.24 11.97
CA ASN A 130 7.44 -7.45 12.15
C ASN A 130 6.79 -8.50 13.06
N SER A 131 5.56 -8.30 13.49
CA SER A 131 4.78 -9.26 14.26
C SER A 131 3.35 -9.32 13.75
N LYS A 132 2.81 -10.54 13.61
CA LYS A 132 1.38 -10.72 13.26
C LYS A 132 0.45 -10.17 14.35
N ALA A 133 0.91 -10.07 15.58
CA ALA A 133 0.16 -9.45 16.67
C ALA A 133 -0.06 -7.93 16.46
N ASP A 134 0.78 -7.30 15.64
CA ASP A 134 0.68 -5.88 15.32
C ASP A 134 -0.26 -5.59 14.12
N PHE A 135 -0.81 -6.62 13.48
CA PHE A 135 -1.84 -6.44 12.47
C PHE A 135 -3.12 -5.90 13.11
N ARG A 136 -3.53 -4.73 12.59
CA ARG A 136 -4.72 -4.02 13.04
C ARG A 136 -5.61 -3.68 11.85
N GLN A 137 -6.82 -3.21 12.15
CA GLN A 137 -7.67 -2.59 11.12
C GLN A 137 -6.94 -1.37 10.52
N ASP A 138 -7.22 -1.08 9.25
CA ASP A 138 -6.51 -0.08 8.47
C ASP A 138 -6.57 1.32 9.11
N PHE A 139 -7.72 1.66 9.69
CA PHE A 139 -7.96 2.96 10.33
C PHE A 139 -8.61 2.83 11.70
N ARG A 140 -8.37 3.84 12.52
CA ARG A 140 -9.16 4.14 13.70
C ARG A 140 -9.69 5.56 13.57
N ILE A 141 -10.99 5.69 13.38
CA ILE A 141 -11.68 6.96 13.14
C ILE A 141 -12.60 7.23 14.33
N GLU A 142 -12.39 8.36 15.02
CA GLU A 142 -13.16 8.71 16.21
C GLU A 142 -13.29 7.55 17.23
N GLY A 143 -12.20 6.84 17.43
CA GLY A 143 -12.13 5.70 18.36
C GLY A 143 -12.68 4.37 17.82
N ARG A 144 -13.28 4.34 16.64
CA ARG A 144 -13.81 3.13 15.99
C ARG A 144 -12.81 2.53 15.02
N SER A 145 -12.65 1.22 15.07
CA SER A 145 -11.80 0.48 14.12
C SER A 145 -12.54 0.32 12.79
N VAL A 146 -11.87 0.69 11.69
CA VAL A 146 -12.43 0.66 10.33
C VAL A 146 -11.46 -0.10 9.42
N GLY A 147 -11.96 -1.15 8.77
CA GLY A 147 -11.25 -1.86 7.71
C GLY A 147 -11.66 -1.33 6.34
N LEU A 148 -10.69 -1.05 5.49
CA LEU A 148 -10.93 -0.59 4.13
C LEU A 148 -10.78 -1.76 3.15
N LYS A 149 -11.67 -1.83 2.18
CA LYS A 149 -11.56 -2.76 1.05
C LYS A 149 -11.45 -1.96 -0.25
N THR A 150 -10.37 -2.18 -0.95
CA THR A 150 -10.10 -1.55 -2.24
C THR A 150 -10.18 -2.60 -3.33
N ALA A 151 -10.86 -2.29 -4.41
CA ALA A 151 -10.96 -3.19 -5.56
C ALA A 151 -10.83 -2.39 -6.87
N LYS A 152 -10.40 -3.07 -7.93
CA LYS A 152 -10.45 -2.51 -9.29
C LYS A 152 -11.89 -2.38 -9.75
N LYS A 153 -12.19 -1.38 -10.59
CA LYS A 153 -13.51 -1.15 -11.16
C LYS A 153 -14.11 -2.39 -11.83
N ALA A 154 -13.28 -3.20 -12.51
CA ALA A 154 -13.71 -4.45 -13.13
C ALA A 154 -14.21 -5.53 -12.14
N ALA A 155 -13.93 -5.39 -10.85
CA ALA A 155 -14.40 -6.33 -9.82
C ALA A 155 -15.86 -6.10 -9.39
N TYR A 156 -16.50 -5.03 -9.87
CA TYR A 156 -17.89 -4.69 -9.56
C TYR A 156 -18.88 -5.04 -10.70
N VAL A 157 -18.42 -5.75 -11.69
CA VAL A 157 -19.26 -6.17 -12.83
C VAL A 157 -19.78 -7.58 -12.64
#